data_8b0ee042bd60438ebc2ec09f2fdc9f9a
#
_entry.id   8b0ee042bd60438ebc2ec09f2fdc9f9a
#
_cell.length_a   1.000
_cell.length_b   1.000
_cell.length_c   1.000
_cell.angle_alpha   90.00
_cell.angle_beta   90.00
_cell.angle_gamma   90.00
#
_symmetry.space_group_name_H-M   'P 1'
#
loop_
_entity.id
_entity.type
_entity.pdbx_description
1 polymer ?
#
loop_
_entity_poly.entity_id
_entity_poly.type
_entity_poly.pdbx_seq_one_letter_code
_entity_poly.pdbx_strand_id
1 'polypeptide(L)'
;MSVYSNPAAARVKRGFTLIELLVVIAIIAVLIALLLPAVQQAREAARRSQCRNNLKQIGLALHNYHESFGTFPPGNVHAIVDTTFDTAGKAGYGWGAFILPQLEQGALFNQLGVNNKELHNLLKTAALRPLTQISVNVFRCPTDTAPTLNDQKIFTNNAYGDTAAATASYAGVHGTRWSWASDWLLNKEDPFCMFWPDSKVRIVDITDGTSNTFMVGERNWDFNSAIWIGVRNYQGNGENGLRQNQGIANWKINLPGTNAPRAFHSGHVGGAHFLFADGRVQFISESIHFDNTLAVPGDPRSMLGTYQRLAMRNDGALTSEY
;
A
#
# COMPACT_ATOMS: atom_id res chain seq x y z
N MET A 1 3.50 -92.20 8.84
CA MET A 1 3.87 -90.73 8.89
C MET A 1 2.61 -89.94 9.11
N SER A 2 2.42 -89.43 10.35
CA SER A 2 1.26 -88.69 10.72
C SER A 2 1.64 -87.18 10.68
N VAL A 3 0.97 -86.42 9.82
CA VAL A 3 1.19 -84.95 9.65
C VAL A 3 0.32 -84.27 10.67
N TYR A 4 0.93 -83.69 11.70
CA TYR A 4 0.26 -82.81 12.64
C TYR A 4 0.04 -81.43 11.97
N SER A 5 -1.21 -81.10 11.65
CA SER A 5 -1.62 -79.79 11.24
C SER A 5 -1.78 -78.88 12.47
N ASN A 6 -0.99 -77.83 12.56
CA ASN A 6 -1.04 -76.81 13.58
C ASN A 6 -2.26 -75.89 13.31
N PRO A 7 -3.23 -75.76 14.22
CA PRO A 7 -4.35 -74.88 14.01
C PRO A 7 -3.88 -73.42 14.14
N ALA A 8 -4.01 -72.65 13.05
CA ALA A 8 -3.78 -71.18 13.06
C ALA A 8 -4.68 -70.52 14.10
N ALA A 9 -4.06 -69.85 15.09
CA ALA A 9 -4.75 -69.12 16.11
C ALA A 9 -5.62 -68.02 15.46
N ALA A 10 -6.93 -68.15 15.57
CA ALA A 10 -7.90 -67.17 15.10
C ALA A 10 -7.68 -65.84 15.87
N ARG A 11 -7.19 -64.84 15.17
CA ARG A 11 -7.04 -63.46 15.71
C ARG A 11 -8.44 -62.93 16.01
N VAL A 12 -8.80 -62.88 17.28
CA VAL A 12 -10.05 -62.24 17.73
C VAL A 12 -10.01 -60.76 17.36
N LYS A 13 -10.83 -60.35 16.41
CA LYS A 13 -11.03 -58.96 16.03
C LYS A 13 -11.82 -58.32 17.21
N ARG A 14 -11.15 -57.47 18.02
CA ARG A 14 -11.81 -56.65 19.03
C ARG A 14 -12.70 -55.63 18.29
N GLY A 15 -13.99 -55.69 18.50
CA GLY A 15 -14.93 -54.71 18.01
C GLY A 15 -14.79 -53.40 18.82
N PHE A 16 -14.91 -52.27 18.11
CA PHE A 16 -14.88 -50.95 18.76
C PHE A 16 -16.24 -50.64 19.40
N THR A 17 -16.28 -50.22 20.62
CA THR A 17 -17.54 -49.84 21.30
C THR A 17 -18.00 -48.45 20.92
N LEU A 18 -19.32 -48.19 20.94
CA LEU A 18 -19.90 -46.89 20.67
C LEU A 18 -19.37 -45.82 21.63
N ILE A 19 -19.12 -46.19 22.89
CA ILE A 19 -18.60 -45.28 23.92
C ILE A 19 -17.15 -44.87 23.62
N GLU A 20 -16.28 -45.82 23.19
CA GLU A 20 -14.89 -45.50 22.79
C GLU A 20 -14.87 -44.53 21.63
N LEU A 21 -15.74 -44.71 20.64
CA LEU A 21 -15.85 -43.80 19.51
C LEU A 21 -16.32 -42.40 19.97
N LEU A 22 -17.35 -42.33 20.82
CA LEU A 22 -17.94 -41.10 21.30
C LEU A 22 -16.93 -40.27 22.14
N VAL A 23 -16.13 -40.92 22.99
CA VAL A 23 -15.09 -40.25 23.79
C VAL A 23 -14.00 -39.69 22.90
N VAL A 24 -13.56 -40.41 21.86
CA VAL A 24 -12.54 -39.94 20.92
C VAL A 24 -13.02 -38.69 20.13
N ILE A 25 -14.25 -38.73 19.60
CA ILE A 25 -14.78 -37.55 18.89
C ILE A 25 -14.98 -36.35 19.80
N ALA A 26 -15.37 -36.58 21.06
CA ALA A 26 -15.50 -35.50 22.06
C ALA A 26 -14.14 -34.84 22.35
N ILE A 27 -13.08 -35.65 22.55
CA ILE A 27 -11.72 -35.12 22.78
C ILE A 27 -11.25 -34.33 21.55
N ILE A 28 -11.42 -34.89 20.32
CA ILE A 28 -11.05 -34.21 19.08
C ILE A 28 -11.80 -32.88 18.94
N ALA A 29 -13.10 -32.85 19.23
CA ALA A 29 -13.91 -31.66 19.16
C ALA A 29 -13.41 -30.55 20.10
N VAL A 30 -13.06 -30.93 21.36
CA VAL A 30 -12.49 -30.01 22.35
C VAL A 30 -11.13 -29.47 21.87
N LEU A 31 -10.25 -30.34 21.36
CA LEU A 31 -8.94 -29.93 20.86
C LEU A 31 -9.07 -28.97 19.67
N ILE A 32 -9.95 -29.25 18.70
CA ILE A 32 -10.21 -28.36 17.57
C ILE A 32 -10.78 -27.02 18.04
N ALA A 33 -11.72 -27.03 18.97
CA ALA A 33 -12.33 -25.79 19.49
C ALA A 33 -11.32 -24.87 20.17
N LEU A 34 -10.28 -25.43 20.82
CA LEU A 34 -9.21 -24.65 21.44
C LEU A 34 -8.11 -24.24 20.45
N LEU A 35 -7.78 -25.10 19.49
CA LEU A 35 -6.69 -24.85 18.55
C LEU A 35 -7.09 -23.88 17.43
N LEU A 36 -8.33 -23.91 16.95
CA LEU A 36 -8.75 -23.09 15.80
C LEU A 36 -8.59 -21.58 16.04
N PRO A 37 -9.05 -21.00 17.17
CA PRO A 37 -8.83 -19.58 17.46
C PRO A 37 -7.33 -19.22 17.56
N ALA A 38 -6.54 -20.07 18.24
CA ALA A 38 -5.11 -19.83 18.42
C ALA A 38 -4.34 -19.84 17.08
N VAL A 39 -4.66 -20.78 16.18
CA VAL A 39 -4.06 -20.85 14.83
C VAL A 39 -4.44 -19.62 14.00
N GLN A 40 -5.68 -19.14 14.06
CA GLN A 40 -6.09 -17.95 13.33
C GLN A 40 -5.38 -16.69 13.84
N GLN A 41 -5.23 -16.54 15.15
CA GLN A 41 -4.47 -15.43 15.75
C GLN A 41 -2.99 -15.47 15.35
N ALA A 42 -2.37 -16.66 15.38
CA ALA A 42 -0.98 -16.83 14.95
C ALA A 42 -0.79 -16.50 13.47
N ARG A 43 -1.71 -16.92 12.60
CA ARG A 43 -1.68 -16.59 11.17
C ARG A 43 -1.81 -15.09 10.92
N GLU A 44 -2.71 -14.41 11.64
CA GLU A 44 -2.87 -12.95 11.49
C GLU A 44 -1.64 -12.20 12.00
N ALA A 45 -1.06 -12.61 13.13
CA ALA A 45 0.19 -12.04 13.63
C ALA A 45 1.34 -12.20 12.62
N ALA A 46 1.42 -13.37 11.96
CA ALA A 46 2.41 -13.60 10.90
C ALA A 46 2.18 -12.69 9.68
N ARG A 47 0.93 -12.57 9.18
CA ARG A 47 0.57 -11.65 8.09
C ARG A 47 0.90 -10.21 8.44
N ARG A 48 0.54 -9.75 9.65
CA ARG A 48 0.85 -8.41 10.16
C ARG A 48 2.37 -8.14 10.20
N SER A 49 3.15 -9.14 10.63
CA SER A 49 4.61 -9.06 10.62
C SER A 49 5.16 -8.95 9.20
N GLN A 50 4.60 -9.66 8.25
CA GLN A 50 5.00 -9.59 6.84
C GLN A 50 4.66 -8.22 6.23
N CYS A 51 3.46 -7.65 6.46
CA CYS A 51 3.10 -6.31 5.98
C CYS A 51 4.05 -5.26 6.54
N ARG A 52 4.39 -5.34 7.84
CA ARG A 52 5.40 -4.48 8.46
C ARG A 52 6.78 -4.63 7.80
N ASN A 53 7.22 -5.86 7.50
CA ASN A 53 8.50 -6.12 6.85
C ASN A 53 8.52 -5.60 5.39
N ASN A 54 7.41 -5.69 4.66
CA ASN A 54 7.29 -5.10 3.34
C ASN A 54 7.50 -3.58 3.39
N LEU A 55 6.84 -2.88 4.33
CA LEU A 55 7.06 -1.45 4.53
C LEU A 55 8.50 -1.12 4.92
N LYS A 56 9.18 -1.99 5.70
CA LYS A 56 10.60 -1.84 6.00
C LYS A 56 11.47 -1.94 4.75
N GLN A 57 11.20 -2.89 3.85
CA GLN A 57 11.91 -3.02 2.58
C GLN A 57 11.67 -1.81 1.68
N ILE A 58 10.43 -1.32 1.60
CA ILE A 58 10.09 -0.09 0.89
C ILE A 58 10.87 1.09 1.48
N GLY A 59 10.93 1.21 2.81
CA GLY A 59 11.67 2.26 3.50
C GLY A 59 13.16 2.24 3.16
N LEU A 60 13.79 1.06 3.21
CA LEU A 60 15.19 0.89 2.83
C LEU A 60 15.42 1.28 1.36
N ALA A 61 14.51 0.86 0.46
CA ALA A 61 14.61 1.21 -0.95
C ALA A 61 14.48 2.72 -1.21
N LEU A 62 13.59 3.41 -0.46
CA LEU A 62 13.43 4.86 -0.54
C LEU A 62 14.70 5.60 -0.05
N HIS A 63 15.32 5.12 1.03
CA HIS A 63 16.57 5.70 1.52
C HIS A 63 17.76 5.44 0.58
N ASN A 64 17.89 4.24 0.01
CA ASN A 64 18.92 3.93 -0.99
C ASN A 64 18.72 4.77 -2.27
N TYR A 65 17.47 5.03 -2.66
CA TYR A 65 17.19 5.98 -3.74
C TYR A 65 17.66 7.39 -3.37
N HIS A 66 17.32 7.86 -2.16
CA HIS A 66 17.75 9.17 -1.66
C HIS A 66 19.30 9.29 -1.61
N GLU A 67 19.98 8.27 -1.16
CA GLU A 67 21.45 8.24 -1.14
C GLU A 67 22.04 8.39 -2.55
N SER A 68 21.42 7.75 -3.54
CA SER A 68 21.90 7.76 -4.93
C SER A 68 21.59 9.07 -5.66
N PHE A 69 20.46 9.71 -5.37
CA PHE A 69 19.93 10.85 -6.13
C PHE A 69 19.86 12.17 -5.33
N GLY A 70 20.14 12.15 -4.04
CA GLY A 70 20.09 13.32 -3.16
C GLY A 70 18.66 13.76 -2.75
N THR A 71 17.63 13.10 -3.27
CA THR A 71 16.22 13.37 -2.97
C THR A 71 15.44 12.06 -2.90
N PHE A 72 14.33 12.03 -2.20
CA PHE A 72 13.34 10.95 -2.33
C PHE A 72 12.74 10.95 -3.73
N PRO A 73 12.22 9.81 -4.23
CA PRO A 73 11.59 9.77 -5.55
C PRO A 73 10.36 10.68 -5.59
N PRO A 74 10.01 11.21 -6.77
CA PRO A 74 8.78 11.97 -6.92
C PRO A 74 7.56 11.09 -6.64
N GLY A 75 6.50 11.67 -6.10
CA GLY A 75 5.24 10.96 -5.92
C GLY A 75 4.73 10.36 -7.23
N ASN A 76 4.83 11.13 -8.29
CA ASN A 76 4.68 10.72 -9.69
C ASN A 76 5.35 11.74 -10.61
N VAL A 77 5.64 11.33 -11.84
CA VAL A 77 6.17 12.21 -12.88
C VAL A 77 5.04 12.57 -13.85
N HIS A 78 4.92 13.87 -14.16
CA HIS A 78 4.08 14.30 -15.25
C HIS A 78 4.70 13.88 -16.60
N ALA A 79 3.86 13.40 -17.50
CA ALA A 79 4.23 13.35 -18.90
C ALA A 79 4.22 14.80 -19.43
N ILE A 80 5.36 15.45 -19.40
CA ILE A 80 5.49 16.80 -19.96
C ILE A 80 5.56 16.67 -21.48
N VAL A 81 4.44 16.89 -22.13
CA VAL A 81 4.46 17.23 -23.54
C VAL A 81 3.59 18.46 -23.68
N ASP A 82 4.29 19.59 -23.92
CA ASP A 82 3.71 20.88 -24.17
C ASP A 82 3.19 21.64 -22.91
N THR A 83 3.38 22.96 -22.92
CA THR A 83 3.01 23.92 -21.87
C THR A 83 1.50 24.05 -21.66
N THR A 84 0.71 23.37 -22.46
CA THR A 84 -0.73 23.18 -22.28
C THR A 84 -0.95 21.89 -21.51
N PHE A 85 -1.59 21.96 -20.36
CA PHE A 85 -2.10 20.80 -19.62
C PHE A 85 -2.79 19.86 -20.60
N ASP A 86 -2.11 18.75 -20.95
CA ASP A 86 -2.73 17.77 -21.82
C ASP A 86 -3.89 17.13 -21.08
N THR A 87 -5.08 17.62 -21.37
CA THR A 87 -6.35 17.04 -20.97
C THR A 87 -6.53 15.61 -21.48
N ALA A 88 -5.59 15.08 -22.27
CA ALA A 88 -5.66 13.78 -22.92
C ALA A 88 -5.28 12.59 -22.02
N GLY A 89 -5.11 12.79 -20.71
CA GLY A 89 -4.99 11.68 -19.77
C GLY A 89 -3.71 10.85 -19.89
N LYS A 90 -2.53 11.49 -19.98
CA LYS A 90 -1.24 10.78 -20.04
C LYS A 90 -0.87 10.18 -18.70
N ALA A 91 -0.53 8.88 -18.70
CA ALA A 91 -0.05 8.18 -17.53
C ALA A 91 1.41 8.52 -17.23
N GLY A 92 1.74 8.71 -15.94
CA GLY A 92 3.09 8.95 -15.44
C GLY A 92 3.53 7.88 -14.45
N TYR A 93 4.86 7.60 -14.39
CA TYR A 93 5.42 6.71 -13.39
C TYR A 93 5.28 7.29 -11.99
N GLY A 94 4.97 6.42 -11.03
CA GLY A 94 4.86 6.77 -9.62
C GLY A 94 6.10 6.38 -8.80
N TRP A 95 6.14 6.80 -7.55
CA TRP A 95 7.26 6.57 -6.62
C TRP A 95 7.68 5.09 -6.55
N GLY A 96 6.72 4.15 -6.62
CA GLY A 96 7.00 2.71 -6.58
C GLY A 96 7.80 2.21 -7.77
N ALA A 97 7.65 2.82 -8.97
CA ALA A 97 8.42 2.45 -10.13
C ALA A 97 9.89 2.90 -10.02
N PHE A 98 10.15 4.04 -9.38
CA PHE A 98 11.50 4.58 -9.22
C PHE A 98 12.37 3.79 -8.26
N ILE A 99 11.80 3.10 -7.29
CA ILE A 99 12.55 2.29 -6.31
C ILE A 99 12.70 0.82 -6.70
N LEU A 100 12.26 0.41 -7.88
CA LEU A 100 12.39 -0.99 -8.35
C LEU A 100 13.84 -1.51 -8.33
N PRO A 101 14.86 -0.73 -8.75
CA PRO A 101 16.25 -1.19 -8.66
C PRO A 101 16.69 -1.53 -7.23
N GLN A 102 16.25 -0.75 -6.25
CA GLN A 102 16.56 -0.94 -4.83
C GLN A 102 15.75 -2.08 -4.18
N LEU A 103 14.76 -2.61 -4.92
CA LEU A 103 13.94 -3.77 -4.55
C LEU A 103 14.33 -5.03 -5.35
N GLU A 104 15.56 -5.08 -5.90
CA GLU A 104 16.05 -6.19 -6.75
C GLU A 104 15.20 -6.41 -8.01
N GLN A 105 14.48 -5.40 -8.47
CA GLN A 105 13.65 -5.42 -9.67
C GLN A 105 14.27 -4.61 -10.84
N GLY A 106 15.60 -4.56 -10.91
CA GLY A 106 16.33 -3.78 -11.92
C GLY A 106 16.01 -4.22 -13.35
N ALA A 107 15.79 -5.51 -13.59
CA ALA A 107 15.39 -6.00 -14.91
C ALA A 107 14.03 -5.44 -15.35
N LEU A 108 13.04 -5.42 -14.45
CA LEU A 108 11.72 -4.84 -14.70
C LEU A 108 11.81 -3.33 -14.94
N PHE A 109 12.60 -2.62 -14.11
CA PHE A 109 12.85 -1.18 -14.26
C PHE A 109 13.39 -0.83 -15.66
N ASN A 110 14.38 -1.61 -16.14
CA ASN A 110 14.97 -1.41 -17.47
C ASN A 110 13.97 -1.70 -18.60
N GLN A 111 13.16 -2.76 -18.48
CA GLN A 111 12.12 -3.09 -19.48
C GLN A 111 11.04 -2.02 -19.54
N LEU A 112 10.64 -1.48 -18.39
CA LEU A 112 9.70 -0.35 -18.31
C LEU A 112 10.29 0.94 -18.90
N GLY A 113 11.61 1.10 -18.82
CA GLY A 113 12.30 2.30 -19.30
C GLY A 113 11.98 3.55 -18.47
N VAL A 114 11.84 3.40 -17.15
CA VAL A 114 11.38 4.46 -16.22
C VAL A 114 12.18 5.76 -16.37
N ASN A 115 13.49 5.69 -16.66
CA ASN A 115 14.35 6.87 -16.81
C ASN A 115 14.23 7.57 -18.19
N ASN A 116 13.76 6.85 -19.22
CA ASN A 116 13.89 7.30 -20.61
C ASN A 116 12.56 7.34 -21.37
N LYS A 117 11.51 6.82 -20.78
CA LYS A 117 10.20 6.70 -21.42
C LYS A 117 9.11 7.18 -20.50
N GLU A 118 8.05 7.72 -21.06
CA GLU A 118 6.84 8.02 -20.33
C GLU A 118 5.98 6.74 -20.21
N LEU A 119 5.35 6.53 -19.07
CA LEU A 119 4.41 5.40 -18.87
C LEU A 119 3.30 5.42 -19.95
N HIS A 120 2.84 6.60 -20.32
CA HIS A 120 1.86 6.78 -21.39
C HIS A 120 2.32 6.17 -22.73
N ASN A 121 3.58 6.37 -23.11
CA ASN A 121 4.13 5.81 -24.35
C ASN A 121 4.33 4.29 -24.26
N LEU A 122 4.66 3.77 -23.09
CA LEU A 122 4.70 2.32 -22.85
C LEU A 122 3.30 1.72 -23.06
N LEU A 123 2.26 2.32 -22.48
CA LEU A 123 0.88 1.83 -22.58
C LEU A 123 0.34 1.84 -24.03
N LYS A 124 0.80 2.75 -24.89
CA LYS A 124 0.46 2.73 -26.33
C LYS A 124 0.95 1.46 -27.02
N THR A 125 2.06 0.88 -26.55
CA THR A 125 2.64 -0.32 -27.14
C THR A 125 2.01 -1.56 -26.51
N ALA A 126 1.08 -2.20 -27.20
CA ALA A 126 0.30 -3.33 -26.67
C ALA A 126 1.18 -4.45 -26.10
N ALA A 127 2.32 -4.75 -26.74
CA ALA A 127 3.27 -5.79 -26.27
C ALA A 127 3.96 -5.45 -24.94
N LEU A 128 4.00 -4.18 -24.53
CA LEU A 128 4.64 -3.73 -23.30
C LEU A 128 3.66 -3.57 -22.13
N ARG A 129 2.34 -3.51 -22.37
CA ARG A 129 1.32 -3.40 -21.32
C ARG A 129 1.41 -4.47 -20.25
N PRO A 130 1.71 -5.76 -20.54
CA PRO A 130 1.86 -6.77 -19.51
C PRO A 130 2.91 -6.45 -18.46
N LEU A 131 3.91 -5.60 -18.75
CA LEU A 131 4.89 -5.16 -17.76
C LEU A 131 4.24 -4.37 -16.60
N THR A 132 3.15 -3.65 -16.85
CA THR A 132 2.40 -2.91 -15.83
C THR A 132 1.57 -3.83 -14.93
N GLN A 133 1.39 -5.08 -15.35
CA GLN A 133 0.57 -6.10 -14.68
C GLN A 133 1.40 -7.07 -13.83
N ILE A 134 2.73 -6.90 -13.80
CA ILE A 134 3.62 -7.72 -13.00
C ILE A 134 3.44 -7.36 -11.52
N SER A 135 3.05 -8.37 -10.74
CA SER A 135 2.94 -8.22 -9.28
C SER A 135 4.33 -8.23 -8.64
N VAL A 136 4.62 -7.22 -7.86
CA VAL A 136 5.85 -7.12 -7.06
C VAL A 136 5.48 -7.38 -5.60
N ASN A 137 5.96 -8.50 -5.06
CA ASN A 137 5.50 -9.03 -3.77
C ASN A 137 5.63 -8.06 -2.60
N VAL A 138 6.68 -7.23 -2.58
CA VAL A 138 6.89 -6.23 -1.54
C VAL A 138 5.77 -5.18 -1.48
N PHE A 139 5.08 -4.93 -2.59
CA PHE A 139 3.94 -4.02 -2.63
C PHE A 139 2.61 -4.69 -2.24
N ARG A 140 2.61 -5.95 -1.82
CA ARG A 140 1.40 -6.70 -1.45
C ARG A 140 1.37 -7.01 0.03
N CYS A 141 0.34 -6.57 0.74
CA CYS A 141 0.07 -7.02 2.10
C CYS A 141 -0.73 -8.34 2.05
N PRO A 142 -0.30 -9.42 2.71
CA PRO A 142 -1.00 -10.72 2.67
C PRO A 142 -2.35 -10.71 3.38
N THR A 143 -2.69 -9.67 4.13
CA THR A 143 -4.03 -9.48 4.71
C THR A 143 -4.98 -8.78 3.74
N ASP A 144 -4.45 -8.12 2.71
CA ASP A 144 -5.25 -7.49 1.66
C ASP A 144 -5.83 -8.54 0.70
N THR A 145 -7.15 -8.55 0.55
CA THR A 145 -7.89 -9.48 -0.33
C THR A 145 -7.86 -9.07 -1.80
N ALA A 146 -7.13 -8.02 -2.15
CA ALA A 146 -7.08 -7.47 -3.49
C ALA A 146 -6.68 -8.51 -4.55
N PRO A 147 -7.32 -8.51 -5.72
CA PRO A 147 -6.88 -9.29 -6.87
C PRO A 147 -5.48 -8.83 -7.34
N THR A 148 -4.81 -9.65 -8.14
CA THR A 148 -3.49 -9.33 -8.69
C THR A 148 -3.52 -8.06 -9.54
N LEU A 149 -4.58 -7.88 -10.33
CA LEU A 149 -4.81 -6.71 -11.16
C LEU A 149 -5.89 -5.83 -10.55
N ASN A 150 -5.64 -4.53 -10.53
CA ASN A 150 -6.57 -3.54 -10.02
C ASN A 150 -7.48 -3.07 -11.16
N ASP A 151 -8.71 -3.54 -11.19
CA ASP A 151 -9.74 -3.16 -12.15
C ASP A 151 -10.50 -1.88 -11.74
N GLN A 152 -10.34 -1.43 -10.49
CA GLN A 152 -10.93 -0.18 -9.99
C GLN A 152 -10.05 1.04 -10.32
N LYS A 153 -8.74 0.84 -10.59
CA LYS A 153 -7.75 1.88 -10.90
C LYS A 153 -7.05 1.61 -12.21
N ILE A 154 -7.84 1.62 -13.27
CA ILE A 154 -7.35 1.36 -14.62
C ILE A 154 -6.76 2.62 -15.25
N PHE A 155 -5.78 2.44 -16.13
CA PHE A 155 -5.37 3.45 -17.08
C PHE A 155 -6.38 3.49 -18.22
N THR A 156 -7.03 4.62 -18.40
CA THR A 156 -8.01 4.83 -19.48
C THR A 156 -7.53 5.92 -20.41
N ASN A 157 -7.42 5.64 -21.68
CA ASN A 157 -7.08 6.62 -22.71
C ASN A 157 -7.51 6.10 -24.09
N ASN A 158 -7.93 7.00 -25.00
CA ASN A 158 -8.31 6.62 -26.36
C ASN A 158 -7.20 5.92 -27.15
N ALA A 159 -5.91 6.15 -26.77
CA ALA A 159 -4.77 5.56 -27.45
C ALA A 159 -4.47 4.10 -27.06
N TYR A 160 -4.96 3.64 -25.89
CA TYR A 160 -4.69 2.28 -25.40
C TYR A 160 -5.89 1.59 -24.71
N GLY A 161 -7.04 2.26 -24.64
CA GLY A 161 -8.23 1.74 -23.96
C GLY A 161 -8.02 1.59 -22.45
N ASP A 162 -8.85 0.75 -21.84
CA ASP A 162 -8.80 0.44 -20.43
C ASP A 162 -7.73 -0.62 -20.16
N THR A 163 -6.74 -0.28 -19.33
CA THR A 163 -5.64 -1.18 -18.97
C THR A 163 -5.51 -1.24 -17.45
N ALA A 164 -5.78 -2.40 -16.86
CA ALA A 164 -5.54 -2.66 -15.44
C ALA A 164 -4.03 -2.77 -15.17
N ALA A 165 -3.59 -2.35 -13.98
CA ALA A 165 -2.22 -2.52 -13.51
C ALA A 165 -2.18 -3.43 -12.28
N ALA A 166 -0.99 -3.91 -11.92
CA ALA A 166 -0.82 -4.72 -10.74
C ALA A 166 -1.15 -3.93 -9.46
N THR A 167 -1.93 -4.57 -8.59
CA THR A 167 -2.39 -3.99 -7.33
C THR A 167 -1.23 -3.81 -6.34
N ALA A 168 -1.28 -2.72 -5.58
CA ALA A 168 -0.44 -2.46 -4.43
C ALA A 168 -1.29 -2.19 -3.18
N SER A 169 -0.83 -2.67 -2.03
CA SER A 169 -1.46 -2.47 -0.73
C SER A 169 -0.83 -1.30 0.06
N TYR A 170 0.01 -0.51 -0.58
CA TYR A 170 0.72 0.62 0.03
C TYR A 170 0.62 1.85 -0.86
N ALA A 171 0.38 3.01 -0.23
CA ALA A 171 0.26 4.29 -0.91
C ALA A 171 1.20 5.32 -0.28
N GLY A 172 1.82 6.16 -1.09
CA GLY A 172 2.62 7.29 -0.63
C GLY A 172 1.76 8.32 0.08
N VAL A 173 2.27 8.97 1.12
CA VAL A 173 1.53 9.99 1.86
C VAL A 173 1.62 11.33 1.14
N HIS A 174 0.44 11.80 0.74
CA HIS A 174 0.26 13.09 0.07
C HIS A 174 -0.28 14.15 1.04
N GLY A 175 0.15 14.17 2.29
CA GLY A 175 -0.26 15.16 3.28
C GLY A 175 -1.74 15.14 3.63
N THR A 176 -2.28 16.32 3.93
CA THR A 176 -3.62 16.48 4.49
C THR A 176 -4.58 17.25 3.60
N ARG A 177 -4.09 17.91 2.55
CA ARG A 177 -4.92 18.80 1.75
C ARG A 177 -5.64 18.02 0.65
N TRP A 178 -6.96 18.17 0.63
CA TRP A 178 -7.77 17.97 -0.54
C TRP A 178 -7.74 19.27 -1.35
N SER A 179 -7.04 19.30 -2.46
CA SER A 179 -7.30 20.32 -3.46
C SER A 179 -7.92 19.70 -4.70
N TRP A 180 -8.91 20.41 -5.25
CA TRP A 180 -9.45 20.06 -6.56
C TRP A 180 -8.32 20.11 -7.60
N ALA A 181 -8.41 19.29 -8.62
CA ALA A 181 -7.41 19.12 -9.65
C ALA A 181 -6.80 20.42 -10.22
N SER A 182 -7.59 21.50 -10.27
CA SER A 182 -7.14 22.79 -10.77
C SER A 182 -6.01 23.42 -9.95
N ASP A 183 -6.01 23.22 -8.62
CA ASP A 183 -5.00 23.82 -7.76
C ASP A 183 -3.66 23.08 -7.84
N TRP A 184 -3.69 21.78 -8.13
CA TRP A 184 -2.52 20.91 -8.26
C TRP A 184 -1.74 21.12 -9.55
N LEU A 185 -2.48 21.38 -10.60
CA LEU A 185 -1.95 21.59 -11.92
C LEU A 185 -1.32 23.00 -12.04
N LEU A 186 -1.79 23.94 -11.23
CA LEU A 186 -1.34 25.33 -11.25
C LEU A 186 -0.25 25.63 -10.21
N ASN A 187 -0.29 24.97 -9.04
CA ASN A 187 0.72 25.11 -8.00
C ASN A 187 1.57 23.84 -7.92
N LYS A 188 2.67 23.82 -8.65
CA LYS A 188 3.63 22.71 -8.79
C LYS A 188 4.27 22.24 -7.47
N GLU A 189 3.97 22.86 -6.34
CA GLU A 189 4.58 22.57 -5.05
C GLU A 189 3.51 22.46 -3.98
N ASP A 190 3.27 21.26 -3.45
CA ASP A 190 2.72 21.14 -2.12
C ASP A 190 3.90 21.08 -1.13
N PRO A 191 4.22 22.18 -0.46
CA PRO A 191 5.44 22.29 0.35
C PRO A 191 5.39 21.43 1.62
N PHE A 192 4.26 20.77 1.91
CA PHE A 192 4.04 20.11 3.20
C PHE A 192 4.08 18.59 3.15
N CYS A 193 3.96 17.99 1.95
CA CYS A 193 3.90 16.54 1.78
C CYS A 193 5.26 15.89 1.55
N MET A 194 5.29 14.53 1.62
CA MET A 194 6.44 13.76 1.16
C MET A 194 6.37 13.48 -0.33
N PHE A 195 5.19 13.20 -0.87
CA PHE A 195 4.99 12.81 -2.27
C PHE A 195 3.96 13.70 -2.97
N TRP A 196 4.38 14.36 -4.02
CA TRP A 196 3.51 15.08 -4.98
C TRP A 196 4.10 14.97 -6.39
N PRO A 197 3.39 15.43 -7.42
CA PRO A 197 3.92 15.42 -8.79
C PRO A 197 5.26 16.16 -8.89
N ASP A 198 6.26 15.50 -9.48
CA ASP A 198 7.62 16.00 -9.69
C ASP A 198 8.34 16.47 -8.41
N SER A 199 7.95 15.93 -7.26
CA SER A 199 8.55 16.26 -5.96
C SER A 199 10.05 15.89 -5.90
N LYS A 200 10.82 16.68 -5.13
CA LYS A 200 12.26 16.50 -4.91
C LYS A 200 12.60 16.74 -3.43
N VAL A 201 11.94 16.00 -2.54
CA VAL A 201 12.13 16.15 -1.09
C VAL A 201 13.47 15.59 -0.66
N ARG A 202 14.24 16.38 0.06
CA ARG A 202 15.49 15.97 0.73
C ARG A 202 15.22 15.72 2.21
N ILE A 203 16.08 14.99 2.87
CA ILE A 203 15.97 14.77 4.33
C ILE A 203 15.97 16.10 5.10
N VAL A 204 16.76 17.09 4.65
CA VAL A 204 16.81 18.42 5.28
C VAL A 204 15.52 19.23 5.16
N ASP A 205 14.65 18.86 4.22
CA ASP A 205 13.35 19.52 4.02
C ASP A 205 12.27 18.97 4.96
N ILE A 206 12.59 17.97 5.80
CA ILE A 206 11.71 17.34 6.79
C ILE A 206 11.99 18.00 8.17
N THR A 207 11.49 19.21 8.35
CA THR A 207 11.84 20.03 9.53
C THR A 207 11.17 19.60 10.82
N ASP A 208 10.04 18.87 10.74
CA ASP A 208 9.30 18.34 11.91
C ASP A 208 9.94 17.08 12.49
N GLY A 209 11.02 16.60 11.81
CA GLY A 209 11.76 15.42 12.17
C GLY A 209 11.32 14.17 11.41
N THR A 210 12.32 13.42 10.95
CA THR A 210 12.08 12.19 10.16
C THR A 210 11.31 11.11 10.92
N SER A 211 11.39 11.11 12.25
CA SER A 211 10.64 10.21 13.13
C SER A 211 9.17 10.63 13.34
N ASN A 212 8.79 11.84 12.90
CA ASN A 212 7.45 12.39 13.06
C ASN A 212 6.73 12.60 11.72
N THR A 213 7.26 12.09 10.62
CA THR A 213 6.69 12.30 9.28
C THR A 213 6.42 10.97 8.60
N PHE A 214 5.17 10.74 8.20
CA PHE A 214 4.78 9.57 7.41
C PHE A 214 5.27 9.68 5.96
N MET A 215 5.76 8.56 5.42
CA MET A 215 6.07 8.43 4.00
C MET A 215 5.07 7.55 3.24
N VAL A 216 4.79 6.36 3.76
CA VAL A 216 3.94 5.37 3.09
C VAL A 216 3.00 4.75 4.12
N GLY A 217 1.74 4.55 3.74
CA GLY A 217 0.73 3.90 4.57
C GLY A 217 0.02 2.75 3.85
N GLU A 218 -0.61 1.87 4.62
CA GLU A 218 -1.41 0.78 4.08
C GLU A 218 -2.70 1.27 3.41
N ARG A 219 -3.08 0.57 2.33
CA ARG A 219 -4.36 0.76 1.63
C ARG A 219 -4.85 -0.58 1.10
N ASN A 220 -6.01 -1.04 1.55
CA ASN A 220 -6.58 -2.33 1.18
C ASN A 220 -7.62 -2.24 0.05
N TRP A 221 -8.02 -3.42 -0.45
CA TRP A 221 -8.95 -3.56 -1.58
C TRP A 221 -10.34 -3.02 -1.31
N ASP A 222 -10.88 -3.25 -0.12
CA ASP A 222 -12.24 -2.85 0.25
C ASP A 222 -12.47 -1.34 0.08
N PHE A 223 -11.37 -0.58 0.12
CA PHE A 223 -11.34 0.87 -0.03
C PHE A 223 -10.47 1.34 -1.19
N ASN A 224 -10.38 0.51 -2.25
CA ASN A 224 -9.74 0.89 -3.50
C ASN A 224 -8.20 0.93 -3.42
N SER A 225 -7.58 -0.25 -3.27
CA SER A 225 -6.12 -0.46 -3.24
C SER A 225 -5.35 0.37 -4.26
N ALA A 226 -4.11 0.65 -3.96
CA ALA A 226 -3.21 1.37 -4.85
C ALA A 226 -2.74 0.50 -6.05
N ILE A 227 -2.00 1.12 -6.95
CA ILE A 227 -1.12 0.46 -7.92
C ILE A 227 0.30 0.99 -7.73
N TRP A 228 1.30 0.12 -7.91
CA TRP A 228 2.69 0.52 -7.63
C TRP A 228 3.33 1.33 -8.76
N ILE A 229 2.89 1.12 -10.02
CA ILE A 229 3.61 1.60 -11.19
C ILE A 229 3.47 3.10 -11.45
N GLY A 230 2.33 3.70 -11.12
CA GLY A 230 2.14 5.11 -11.43
C GLY A 230 0.72 5.60 -11.29
N VAL A 231 0.45 6.68 -12.01
CA VAL A 231 -0.84 7.36 -12.00
C VAL A 231 -1.34 7.57 -13.43
N ARG A 232 -2.65 7.58 -13.62
CA ARG A 232 -3.22 8.13 -14.83
C ARG A 232 -3.41 9.63 -14.64
N ASN A 233 -3.01 10.41 -15.61
CA ASN A 233 -3.40 11.81 -15.67
C ASN A 233 -4.86 11.88 -16.17
N TYR A 234 -5.73 12.60 -15.47
CA TYR A 234 -7.16 12.58 -15.77
C TYR A 234 -7.67 13.89 -16.34
N GLN A 235 -8.45 13.77 -17.42
CA GLN A 235 -9.25 14.88 -17.95
C GLN A 235 -10.30 15.32 -16.93
N GLY A 236 -10.19 16.50 -16.38
CA GLY A 236 -11.26 17.20 -15.68
C GLY A 236 -11.42 16.97 -14.18
N ASN A 237 -10.73 15.97 -13.56
CA ASN A 237 -10.73 15.74 -12.12
C ASN A 237 -9.39 15.12 -11.68
N GLY A 238 -8.40 15.93 -11.37
CA GLY A 238 -7.04 15.49 -10.98
C GLY A 238 -6.94 14.55 -9.80
N GLU A 239 -8.02 14.41 -9.02
CA GLU A 239 -8.13 13.48 -7.93
C GLU A 239 -7.90 12.02 -8.32
N ASN A 240 -8.37 11.61 -9.49
CA ASN A 240 -8.36 10.19 -9.88
C ASN A 240 -6.95 9.67 -10.17
N GLY A 241 -6.02 10.52 -10.61
CA GLY A 241 -4.64 10.14 -10.85
C GLY A 241 -3.90 9.84 -9.56
N LEU A 242 -3.89 10.77 -8.62
CA LEU A 242 -3.13 10.65 -7.37
C LEU A 242 -3.59 9.50 -6.50
N ARG A 243 -4.90 9.24 -6.44
CA ARG A 243 -5.47 8.10 -5.71
C ARG A 243 -4.94 6.74 -6.15
N GLN A 244 -4.30 6.64 -7.30
CA GLN A 244 -3.76 5.38 -7.78
C GLN A 244 -2.55 4.92 -6.98
N ASN A 245 -1.70 5.82 -6.51
CA ASN A 245 -0.48 5.47 -5.78
C ASN A 245 -0.23 6.30 -4.51
N GLN A 246 -1.13 7.24 -4.19
CA GLN A 246 -1.00 8.12 -3.03
C GLN A 246 -2.27 8.13 -2.18
N GLY A 247 -2.14 8.45 -0.89
CA GLY A 247 -3.20 8.59 0.08
C GLY A 247 -3.11 9.93 0.83
N ILE A 248 -4.23 10.37 1.38
CA ILE A 248 -4.37 11.67 2.04
C ILE A 248 -4.84 11.46 3.48
N ALA A 249 -4.21 12.11 4.43
CA ALA A 249 -4.58 12.04 5.85
C ALA A 249 -5.70 13.05 6.25
N ASN A 250 -6.54 13.45 5.31
CA ASN A 250 -7.70 14.30 5.57
C ASN A 250 -8.94 13.53 6.03
N TRP A 251 -8.85 12.23 6.13
CA TRP A 251 -9.88 11.32 6.63
C TRP A 251 -9.26 10.32 7.58
N LYS A 252 -10.04 9.87 8.58
CA LYS A 252 -9.60 8.85 9.54
C LYS A 252 -9.12 7.58 8.85
N ILE A 253 -8.20 6.89 9.48
CA ILE A 253 -7.82 5.52 9.10
C ILE A 253 -9.07 4.64 9.16
N ASN A 254 -9.24 3.76 8.17
CA ASN A 254 -10.37 2.83 8.06
C ASN A 254 -11.75 3.52 7.96
N LEU A 255 -11.80 4.78 7.53
CA LEU A 255 -13.07 5.48 7.35
C LEU A 255 -13.90 4.84 6.23
N PRO A 256 -15.11 4.35 6.50
CA PRO A 256 -16.02 3.85 5.46
C PRO A 256 -16.65 4.98 4.64
N GLY A 257 -17.16 4.64 3.45
CA GLY A 257 -17.97 5.54 2.64
C GLY A 257 -17.25 6.16 1.43
N THR A 258 -17.82 7.20 0.84
CA THR A 258 -17.41 7.77 -0.45
C THR A 258 -16.00 8.38 -0.47
N ASN A 259 -15.48 8.77 0.68
CA ASN A 259 -14.13 9.32 0.82
C ASN A 259 -13.05 8.25 1.09
N ALA A 260 -13.48 7.02 1.35
CA ALA A 260 -12.59 5.89 1.61
C ALA A 260 -11.47 5.71 0.55
N PRO A 261 -11.71 5.86 -0.76
CA PRO A 261 -10.68 5.69 -1.78
C PRO A 261 -9.51 6.68 -1.70
N ARG A 262 -9.56 7.65 -0.81
CA ARG A 262 -8.52 8.69 -0.64
C ARG A 262 -7.72 8.52 0.63
N ALA A 263 -8.32 7.90 1.65
CA ALA A 263 -7.74 7.68 2.96
C ALA A 263 -6.78 6.46 2.98
N PHE A 264 -6.19 6.22 4.15
CA PHE A 264 -5.43 5.02 4.44
C PHE A 264 -6.32 3.99 5.12
N HIS A 265 -6.15 2.74 4.71
CA HIS A 265 -6.97 1.61 5.16
C HIS A 265 -6.13 0.35 5.29
N SER A 266 -6.50 -0.50 6.23
CA SER A 266 -5.86 -1.80 6.41
C SER A 266 -6.88 -2.89 6.69
N GLY A 267 -6.58 -4.11 6.26
CA GLY A 267 -7.30 -5.31 6.70
C GLY A 267 -6.93 -5.75 8.12
N HIS A 268 -5.96 -5.09 8.75
CA HIS A 268 -5.60 -5.34 10.16
C HIS A 268 -6.58 -4.64 11.09
N VAL A 269 -7.04 -5.36 12.12
CA VAL A 269 -8.00 -4.82 13.07
C VAL A 269 -7.38 -3.67 13.89
N GLY A 270 -8.10 -2.54 13.96
CA GLY A 270 -7.83 -1.42 14.87
C GLY A 270 -6.87 -0.36 14.35
N GLY A 271 -6.42 -0.41 13.08
CA GLY A 271 -5.54 0.61 12.51
C GLY A 271 -4.78 0.16 11.27
N ALA A 272 -3.71 0.86 10.93
CA ALA A 272 -2.88 0.59 9.78
C ALA A 272 -1.39 0.80 10.08
N HIS A 273 -0.49 0.12 9.36
CA HIS A 273 0.94 0.39 9.44
C HIS A 273 1.31 1.59 8.59
N PHE A 274 2.20 2.41 9.14
CA PHE A 274 2.84 3.51 8.44
C PHE A 274 4.34 3.39 8.51
N LEU A 275 4.99 3.67 7.39
CA LEU A 275 6.42 3.90 7.27
C LEU A 275 6.68 5.38 7.54
N PHE A 276 7.60 5.68 8.43
CA PHE A 276 8.10 7.03 8.73
C PHE A 276 9.33 7.38 7.89
N ALA A 277 9.65 8.67 7.83
CA ALA A 277 10.77 9.16 7.05
C ALA A 277 12.16 8.73 7.60
N ASP A 278 12.23 8.26 8.85
CA ASP A 278 13.43 7.63 9.43
C ASP A 278 13.56 6.13 9.11
N GLY A 279 12.64 5.56 8.33
CA GLY A 279 12.59 4.13 8.03
C GLY A 279 11.92 3.28 9.12
N ARG A 280 11.42 3.86 10.21
CA ARG A 280 10.62 3.16 11.22
C ARG A 280 9.26 2.79 10.65
N VAL A 281 8.75 1.60 11.00
CA VAL A 281 7.38 1.19 10.71
C VAL A 281 6.64 1.01 12.02
N GLN A 282 5.51 1.71 12.15
CA GLN A 282 4.65 1.66 13.33
C GLN A 282 3.20 1.38 12.92
N PHE A 283 2.49 0.66 13.79
CA PHE A 283 1.05 0.50 13.69
C PHE A 283 0.37 1.69 14.34
N ILE A 284 -0.41 2.41 13.58
CA ILE A 284 -1.15 3.59 14.02
C ILE A 284 -2.61 3.19 14.23
N SER A 285 -3.11 3.43 15.44
CA SER A 285 -4.50 3.15 15.79
C SER A 285 -5.46 4.02 14.98
N GLU A 286 -6.60 3.48 14.56
CA GLU A 286 -7.70 4.25 13.96
C GLU A 286 -8.35 5.25 14.94
N SER A 287 -8.07 5.11 16.25
CA SER A 287 -8.46 6.04 17.31
C SER A 287 -7.46 7.18 17.55
N ILE A 288 -6.35 7.26 16.76
CA ILE A 288 -5.41 8.37 16.83
C ILE A 288 -6.15 9.71 16.77
N HIS A 289 -5.65 10.69 17.49
CA HIS A 289 -6.25 12.02 17.48
C HIS A 289 -6.34 12.57 16.05
N PHE A 290 -7.56 12.73 15.60
CA PHE A 290 -7.93 13.23 14.29
C PHE A 290 -8.77 14.50 14.45
N ASP A 291 -8.23 15.60 13.97
CA ASP A 291 -8.93 16.88 13.89
C ASP A 291 -8.40 17.66 12.68
N ASN A 292 -9.19 17.75 11.64
CA ASN A 292 -8.87 18.50 10.43
C ASN A 292 -9.32 19.95 10.47
N THR A 293 -9.69 20.45 11.63
CA THR A 293 -9.94 21.88 11.84
C THR A 293 -8.61 22.65 11.74
N LEU A 294 -8.64 23.77 11.07
CA LEU A 294 -7.47 24.65 10.93
C LEU A 294 -7.45 25.66 12.07
N ALA A 295 -6.35 25.74 12.81
CA ALA A 295 -6.15 26.81 13.82
C ALA A 295 -6.03 28.18 13.14
N VAL A 296 -5.45 28.22 11.92
CA VAL A 296 -5.39 29.43 11.08
C VAL A 296 -6.16 29.15 9.78
N PRO A 297 -7.26 29.87 9.52
CA PRO A 297 -8.05 29.67 8.32
C PRO A 297 -7.19 29.78 7.03
N GLY A 298 -7.28 28.77 6.18
CA GLY A 298 -6.56 28.72 4.90
C GLY A 298 -5.10 28.22 4.96
N ASP A 299 -4.53 28.00 6.17
CA ASP A 299 -3.20 27.40 6.32
C ASP A 299 -3.31 25.91 6.69
N PRO A 300 -3.02 24.98 5.77
CA PRO A 300 -3.09 23.54 6.03
C PRO A 300 -2.10 23.08 7.12
N ARG A 301 -1.02 23.83 7.39
CA ARG A 301 -0.07 23.52 8.47
C ARG A 301 -0.67 23.68 9.86
N SER A 302 -1.76 24.39 9.97
CA SER A 302 -2.41 24.69 11.23
C SER A 302 -3.43 23.64 11.67
N MET A 303 -3.46 22.46 11.04
CA MET A 303 -4.33 21.36 11.46
C MET A 303 -3.99 20.88 12.86
N LEU A 304 -5.02 20.59 13.67
CA LEU A 304 -4.86 20.29 15.09
C LEU A 304 -4.66 18.80 15.38
N GLY A 305 -5.07 17.92 14.47
CA GLY A 305 -4.99 16.47 14.68
C GLY A 305 -3.57 15.93 14.59
N THR A 306 -3.18 15.07 15.52
CA THR A 306 -1.87 14.39 15.51
C THR A 306 -1.66 13.60 14.21
N TYR A 307 -2.71 12.89 13.75
CA TYR A 307 -2.65 12.12 12.51
C TYR A 307 -2.33 12.98 11.28
N GLN A 308 -2.94 14.18 11.20
CA GLN A 308 -2.70 15.13 10.11
C GLN A 308 -1.29 15.70 10.16
N ARG A 309 -0.80 16.05 11.35
CA ARG A 309 0.57 16.57 11.55
C ARG A 309 1.62 15.57 11.13
N LEU A 310 1.44 14.29 11.47
CA LEU A 310 2.34 13.22 11.01
C LEU A 310 2.36 13.03 9.49
N ALA A 311 1.36 13.49 8.78
CA ALA A 311 1.32 13.44 7.31
C ALA A 311 1.96 14.67 6.63
N MET A 312 2.40 15.65 7.42
CA MET A 312 3.12 16.84 6.96
C MET A 312 4.59 16.74 7.39
N ARG A 313 5.52 17.33 6.61
CA ARG A 313 6.96 17.27 6.88
C ARG A 313 7.54 18.53 7.48
N ASN A 314 6.76 19.64 7.52
CA ASN A 314 7.24 20.97 7.88
C ASN A 314 6.10 21.90 8.35
N ASP A 315 5.17 21.39 9.17
CA ASP A 315 4.11 22.20 9.77
C ASP A 315 4.59 23.01 10.98
N GLY A 316 5.76 22.68 11.52
CA GLY A 316 6.37 23.32 12.69
C GLY A 316 5.69 22.93 14.00
N ALA A 317 4.79 21.94 14.01
CA ALA A 317 4.09 21.50 15.20
C ALA A 317 4.75 20.25 15.80
N LEU A 318 4.97 20.27 17.10
CA LEU A 318 5.40 19.09 17.84
C LEU A 318 4.22 18.12 17.97
N THR A 319 4.39 16.86 17.57
CA THR A 319 3.45 15.80 17.89
C THR A 319 3.73 15.29 19.29
N SER A 320 2.68 15.24 20.13
CA SER A 320 2.74 14.47 21.39
C SER A 320 2.88 12.97 21.07
N GLU A 321 3.29 12.17 22.05
CA GLU A 321 3.36 10.69 21.90
C GLU A 321 2.04 10.11 21.33
N TYR A 322 2.14 9.18 20.38
CA TYR A 322 1.04 8.55 19.64
C TYR A 322 1.22 7.04 19.54
#